data_06dde315487117dc75dfc1d71f4f7cb6
#
_entry.id   06dde315487117dc75dfc1d71f4f7cb6
#
_cell.length_a   1.000
_cell.length_b   1.000
_cell.length_c   1.000
_cell.angle_alpha   90.00
_cell.angle_beta   90.00
_cell.angle_gamma   90.00
#
_symmetry.space_group_name_H-M   'P 1'
#
loop_
_entity.id
_entity.type
_entity.pdbx_description
1 polymer ?
#
loop_
_entity_poly.entity_id
_entity_poly.type
_entity_poly.pdbx_seq_one_letter_code
_entity_poly.pdbx_strand_id
1 'polypeptide(L)'
;MAEHAPHCTDLQKKILHHECPEHGLEYFLYDETVLAVLLRTAYKNNDIKFFTPSTFSQQLGYMNRPTGYDIPPHDHNPVSRNVEWTQETLFIRSGRVRLDLYAPGTRNHLGSCELLPGDVVLLAHGGHGFHMLEPSEMIEVKQGPYAGDMDKTRFVPQDGPLARSNAHE
;
A
#
# COMPACT_ATOMS: atom_id res chain seq x y z
N MET A 1 25.98 11.71 16.13
CA MET A 1 24.99 12.79 16.34
C MET A 1 23.67 12.22 15.88
N ALA A 2 22.75 11.98 16.81
CA ALA A 2 21.47 11.37 16.51
C ALA A 2 20.53 12.44 15.95
N GLU A 3 20.08 12.29 14.73
CA GLU A 3 19.06 13.15 14.14
C GLU A 3 17.70 12.85 14.77
N HIS A 4 17.08 13.90 15.26
CA HIS A 4 15.76 13.85 15.89
C HIS A 4 14.69 13.52 14.86
N ALA A 5 14.02 12.38 15.07
CA ALA A 5 12.75 12.12 14.42
C ALA A 5 11.70 13.15 14.91
N PRO A 6 10.77 13.63 14.05
CA PRO A 6 9.78 14.61 14.45
C PRO A 6 8.83 14.05 15.51
N HIS A 7 8.55 14.86 16.52
CA HIS A 7 7.59 14.54 17.58
C HIS A 7 6.19 14.38 17.03
N CYS A 8 5.66 13.18 17.13
CA CYS A 8 4.28 12.84 16.83
C CYS A 8 3.47 12.68 18.12
N THR A 9 2.22 13.14 18.16
CA THR A 9 1.29 13.02 19.29
C THR A 9 0.99 11.56 19.64
N ASP A 10 0.55 11.23 20.84
CA ASP A 10 0.48 9.88 21.41
C ASP A 10 -0.28 8.80 20.58
N LEU A 11 -1.21 9.19 19.70
CA LEU A 11 -1.88 8.30 18.74
C LEU A 11 -1.02 7.97 17.53
N GLN A 12 -0.05 8.81 17.21
CA GLN A 12 0.86 8.65 16.07
C GLN A 12 2.09 7.79 16.40
N LYS A 13 2.31 7.41 17.66
CA LYS A 13 3.46 6.59 18.09
C LYS A 13 3.44 5.15 17.58
N LYS A 14 2.34 4.70 16.98
CA LYS A 14 2.18 3.31 16.52
C LYS A 14 2.39 3.13 15.03
N ILE A 15 2.35 4.19 14.22
CA ILE A 15 2.67 4.11 12.81
C ILE A 15 4.12 4.54 12.59
N LEU A 16 4.90 3.66 12.00
CA LEU A 16 6.23 3.97 11.50
C LEU A 16 6.12 4.13 10.00
N HIS A 17 6.22 5.36 9.53
CA HIS A 17 6.41 5.66 8.13
C HIS A 17 7.92 5.70 7.87
N HIS A 18 8.41 4.72 7.11
CA HIS A 18 9.79 4.70 6.64
C HIS A 18 9.81 5.07 5.16
N GLU A 19 10.24 6.28 4.89
CA GLU A 19 10.73 6.63 3.56
C GLU A 19 12.16 6.09 3.46
N CYS A 20 12.37 5.13 2.55
CA CYS A 20 13.71 4.66 2.27
C CYS A 20 14.50 5.80 1.61
N PRO A 21 15.70 6.15 2.11
CA PRO A 21 16.53 7.21 1.53
C PRO A 21 16.87 6.99 0.05
N GLU A 22 16.69 5.79 -0.45
CA GLU A 22 16.88 5.38 -1.85
C GLU A 22 15.77 5.84 -2.80
N HIS A 23 15.05 6.92 -2.42
CA HIS A 23 14.19 7.67 -3.33
C HIS A 23 12.93 6.97 -3.85
N GLY A 24 11.84 7.11 -3.11
CA GLY A 24 10.52 6.77 -3.59
C GLY A 24 10.05 5.36 -3.27
N LEU A 25 10.61 4.72 -2.26
CA LEU A 25 10.06 3.53 -1.63
C LEU A 25 9.67 3.86 -0.19
N GLU A 26 8.41 3.65 0.15
CA GLU A 26 7.86 3.98 1.47
C GLU A 26 7.17 2.76 2.07
N TYR A 27 7.38 2.54 3.37
CA TYR A 27 6.69 1.51 4.15
C TYR A 27 5.83 2.16 5.22
N PHE A 28 4.61 1.69 5.35
CA PHE A 28 3.71 2.05 6.43
C PHE A 28 3.56 0.84 7.35
N LEU A 29 4.01 0.97 8.59
CA LEU A 29 4.00 -0.10 9.59
C LEU A 29 3.15 0.30 10.78
N TYR A 30 2.50 -0.70 11.38
CA TYR A 30 1.82 -0.59 12.66
C TYR A 30 2.24 -1.77 13.53
N ASP A 31 2.87 -1.49 14.66
CA ASP A 31 3.41 -2.52 15.57
C ASP A 31 4.20 -3.61 14.79
N GLU A 32 5.18 -3.19 13.99
CA GLU A 32 6.03 -4.05 13.12
C GLU A 32 5.29 -4.74 11.95
N THR A 33 3.97 -4.64 11.87
CA THR A 33 3.18 -5.19 10.76
C THR A 33 3.18 -4.22 9.59
N VAL A 34 3.58 -4.69 8.41
CA VAL A 34 3.52 -3.89 7.18
C VAL A 34 2.05 -3.74 6.77
N LEU A 35 1.56 -2.51 6.80
CA LEU A 35 0.21 -2.17 6.32
C LEU A 35 0.22 -1.91 4.82
N ALA A 36 1.20 -1.14 4.35
CA ALA A 36 1.32 -0.81 2.95
C ALA A 36 2.79 -0.64 2.53
N VAL A 37 3.04 -0.91 1.25
CA VAL A 37 4.31 -0.61 0.56
C VAL A 37 3.96 0.29 -0.62
N LEU A 38 4.53 1.49 -0.64
CA LEU A 38 4.30 2.47 -1.69
C LEU A 38 5.58 2.66 -2.51
N LEU A 39 5.46 2.39 -3.80
CA LEU A 39 6.51 2.61 -4.78
C LEU A 39 6.14 3.84 -5.62
N ARG A 40 6.88 4.91 -5.41
CA ARG A 40 6.71 6.15 -6.15
C ARG A 40 7.22 6.02 -7.58
N THR A 41 6.61 6.75 -8.49
CA THR A 41 7.07 6.81 -9.89
C THR A 41 8.53 7.30 -10.03
N ALA A 42 9.03 8.03 -9.02
CA ALA A 42 10.41 8.50 -8.97
C ALA A 42 11.43 7.40 -8.65
N TYR A 43 10.99 6.25 -8.10
CA TYR A 43 11.89 5.15 -7.75
C TYR A 43 12.66 4.65 -8.98
N LYS A 44 13.97 4.48 -8.84
CA LYS A 44 14.85 3.94 -9.88
C LYS A 44 15.86 2.98 -9.26
N ASN A 45 16.04 1.85 -9.92
CA ASN A 45 17.08 0.87 -9.61
C ASN A 45 17.54 0.23 -10.92
N ASN A 46 18.77 -0.25 -10.97
CA ASN A 46 19.32 -0.88 -12.19
C ASN A 46 19.07 -2.40 -12.24
N ASP A 47 18.54 -2.98 -11.17
CA ASP A 47 18.32 -4.42 -11.03
C ASP A 47 16.86 -4.77 -10.78
N ILE A 48 16.60 -6.08 -10.65
CA ILE A 48 15.35 -6.59 -10.09
C ILE A 48 15.43 -6.47 -8.58
N LYS A 49 14.42 -5.85 -7.96
CA LYS A 49 14.33 -5.75 -6.51
C LYS A 49 12.89 -6.02 -6.07
N PHE A 50 12.72 -6.94 -5.13
CA PHE A 50 11.45 -7.21 -4.45
C PHE A 50 11.42 -6.49 -3.10
N PHE A 51 10.30 -5.89 -2.77
CA PHE A 51 10.14 -5.00 -1.60
C PHE A 51 9.34 -5.64 -0.48
N THR A 52 8.62 -6.71 -0.78
CA THR A 52 7.73 -7.37 0.17
C THR A 52 8.44 -8.54 0.87
N PRO A 53 8.06 -8.87 2.13
CA PRO A 53 8.49 -10.10 2.77
C PRO A 53 8.15 -11.32 1.90
N SER A 54 9.04 -12.32 1.89
CA SER A 54 8.85 -13.55 1.10
C SER A 54 7.60 -14.35 1.49
N THR A 55 7.04 -14.08 2.66
CA THR A 55 5.80 -14.68 3.18
C THR A 55 4.53 -14.05 2.62
N PHE A 56 4.61 -12.90 1.97
CA PHE A 56 3.44 -12.25 1.39
C PHE A 56 2.93 -13.04 0.17
N SER A 57 1.62 -13.12 0.06
CA SER A 57 0.95 -13.79 -1.06
C SER A 57 1.07 -13.02 -2.37
N GLN A 58 1.24 -11.69 -2.32
CA GLN A 58 1.66 -10.86 -3.44
C GLN A 58 3.08 -10.36 -3.23
N GLN A 59 3.90 -10.47 -4.26
CA GLN A 59 5.26 -9.96 -4.26
C GLN A 59 5.34 -8.71 -5.13
N LEU A 60 5.56 -7.54 -4.50
CA LEU A 60 5.80 -6.30 -5.22
C LEU A 60 7.28 -6.18 -5.56
N GLY A 61 7.58 -6.10 -6.85
CA GLY A 61 8.94 -5.96 -7.34
C GLY A 61 9.06 -4.90 -8.42
N TYR A 62 10.26 -4.37 -8.57
CA TYR A 62 10.66 -3.43 -9.62
C TYR A 62 11.71 -4.07 -10.50
N MET A 63 11.58 -3.86 -11.80
CA MET A 63 12.55 -4.30 -12.79
C MET A 63 12.89 -3.15 -13.74
N ASN A 64 14.18 -2.93 -13.96
CA ASN A 64 14.69 -2.04 -14.98
C ASN A 64 15.69 -2.82 -15.86
N ARG A 65 15.42 -2.90 -17.14
CA ARG A 65 16.26 -3.65 -18.08
C ARG A 65 16.57 -2.79 -19.31
N PRO A 66 17.81 -2.86 -19.81
CA PRO A 66 18.19 -2.13 -21.01
C PRO A 66 17.51 -2.71 -22.26
N THR A 67 17.52 -1.95 -23.34
CA THR A 67 17.09 -2.42 -24.65
C THR A 67 17.85 -3.68 -25.05
N GLY A 68 17.13 -4.68 -25.58
CA GLY A 68 17.70 -5.95 -26.02
C GLY A 68 17.97 -6.97 -24.92
N TYR A 69 17.56 -6.70 -23.67
CA TYR A 69 17.64 -7.67 -22.61
C TYR A 69 16.48 -8.66 -22.69
N ASP A 70 16.79 -9.94 -22.79
CA ASP A 70 15.80 -11.00 -22.79
C ASP A 70 15.58 -11.58 -21.38
N ILE A 71 14.34 -11.66 -20.96
CA ILE A 71 13.94 -12.52 -19.84
C ILE A 71 13.60 -13.88 -20.44
N PRO A 72 14.35 -14.97 -20.12
CA PRO A 72 14.07 -16.28 -20.69
C PRO A 72 12.62 -16.71 -20.47
N PRO A 73 11.94 -17.27 -21.48
CA PRO A 73 10.62 -17.87 -21.29
C PRO A 73 10.64 -18.90 -20.17
N HIS A 74 9.63 -18.84 -19.30
CA HIS A 74 9.51 -19.76 -18.17
C HIS A 74 8.06 -19.97 -17.75
N ASP A 75 7.80 -21.10 -17.16
CA ASP A 75 6.53 -21.45 -16.52
C ASP A 75 6.64 -21.39 -15.00
N HIS A 76 5.57 -21.03 -14.35
CA HIS A 76 5.47 -21.14 -12.89
C HIS A 76 4.89 -22.50 -12.51
N ASN A 77 5.61 -23.24 -11.68
CA ASN A 77 5.15 -24.52 -11.19
C ASN A 77 3.93 -24.38 -10.27
N PRO A 78 2.98 -25.32 -10.27
CA PRO A 78 1.92 -25.37 -9.28
C PRO A 78 2.49 -25.48 -7.88
N VAL A 79 2.16 -24.51 -7.02
CA VAL A 79 2.55 -24.50 -5.61
C VAL A 79 1.33 -24.16 -4.77
N SER A 80 1.01 -25.03 -3.81
CA SER A 80 -0.06 -24.75 -2.85
C SER A 80 0.33 -23.56 -1.97
N ARG A 81 -0.58 -22.61 -1.84
CA ARG A 81 -0.43 -21.42 -0.98
C ARG A 81 -1.66 -21.26 -0.11
N ASN A 82 -1.46 -20.97 1.18
CA ASN A 82 -2.52 -20.54 2.06
C ASN A 82 -2.53 -19.01 2.08
N VAL A 83 -3.67 -18.40 1.75
CA VAL A 83 -3.85 -16.95 1.72
C VAL A 83 -4.93 -16.60 2.74
N GLU A 84 -4.55 -16.00 3.85
CA GLU A 84 -5.48 -15.61 4.93
C GLU A 84 -6.03 -14.19 4.71
N TRP A 85 -5.19 -13.31 4.14
CA TRP A 85 -5.51 -11.90 3.95
C TRP A 85 -5.53 -11.56 2.47
N THR A 86 -6.60 -10.89 2.05
CA THR A 86 -6.64 -10.29 0.72
C THR A 86 -5.68 -9.10 0.69
N GLN A 87 -4.67 -9.18 -0.16
CA GLN A 87 -3.79 -8.06 -0.47
C GLN A 87 -4.23 -7.42 -1.77
N GLU A 88 -4.16 -6.10 -1.83
CA GLU A 88 -4.56 -5.32 -3.00
C GLU A 88 -3.38 -4.49 -3.49
N THR A 89 -3.11 -4.49 -4.78
CA THR A 89 -2.11 -3.62 -5.40
C THR A 89 -2.81 -2.67 -6.35
N LEU A 90 -2.63 -1.37 -6.14
CA LEU A 90 -3.20 -0.32 -6.97
C LEU A 90 -2.13 0.41 -7.76
N PHE A 91 -2.44 0.66 -9.03
CA PHE A 91 -1.66 1.49 -9.94
C PHE A 91 -2.44 2.77 -10.22
N ILE A 92 -1.85 3.91 -9.94
CA ILE A 92 -2.46 5.21 -10.23
C ILE A 92 -2.15 5.58 -11.68
N ARG A 93 -3.17 5.64 -12.52
CA ARG A 93 -3.01 6.03 -13.94
C ARG A 93 -3.10 7.52 -14.15
N SER A 94 -4.06 8.16 -13.46
CA SER A 94 -4.27 9.61 -13.56
C SER A 94 -4.93 10.16 -12.31
N GLY A 95 -4.89 11.48 -12.13
CA GLY A 95 -5.51 12.19 -11.02
C GLY A 95 -4.67 12.18 -9.74
N ARG A 96 -5.30 12.53 -8.62
CA ARG A 96 -4.69 12.53 -7.28
C ARG A 96 -5.62 11.84 -6.30
N VAL A 97 -5.07 10.91 -5.53
CA VAL A 97 -5.84 10.09 -4.59
C VAL A 97 -5.21 10.19 -3.22
N ARG A 98 -6.03 10.47 -2.19
CA ARG A 98 -5.59 10.30 -0.81
C ARG A 98 -5.89 8.87 -0.38
N LEU A 99 -4.88 8.18 0.13
CA LEU A 99 -4.98 6.91 0.84
C LEU A 99 -5.03 7.20 2.33
N ASP A 100 -6.05 6.69 3.00
CA ASP A 100 -6.18 6.71 4.46
C ASP A 100 -5.94 5.30 5.00
N LEU A 101 -5.09 5.15 6.03
CA LEU A 101 -4.75 3.89 6.66
C LEU A 101 -5.35 3.81 8.07
N TYR A 102 -5.84 2.62 8.42
CA TYR A 102 -6.52 2.36 9.69
C TYR A 102 -5.92 1.12 10.38
N ALA A 103 -5.82 1.21 11.71
CA ALA A 103 -5.27 0.15 12.54
C ALA A 103 -6.07 -1.15 12.42
N PRO A 104 -5.39 -2.30 12.32
CA PRO A 104 -6.03 -3.60 12.41
C PRO A 104 -6.85 -3.73 13.69
N GLY A 105 -8.05 -4.30 13.58
CA GLY A 105 -8.94 -4.55 14.72
C GLY A 105 -9.67 -3.32 15.24
N THR A 106 -8.96 -2.25 15.61
CA THR A 106 -9.57 -1.04 16.21
C THR A 106 -10.15 -0.08 15.18
N ARG A 107 -9.64 -0.10 13.97
CA ARG A 107 -10.05 0.81 12.87
C ARG A 107 -9.79 2.30 13.14
N ASN A 108 -8.92 2.62 14.10
CA ASN A 108 -8.49 3.99 14.34
C ASN A 108 -7.67 4.49 13.15
N HIS A 109 -7.88 5.75 12.75
CA HIS A 109 -7.09 6.37 11.68
C HIS A 109 -5.63 6.51 12.13
N LEU A 110 -4.71 6.04 11.29
CA LEU A 110 -3.27 6.07 11.55
C LEU A 110 -2.56 7.20 10.82
N GLY A 111 -3.04 7.51 9.62
CA GLY A 111 -2.45 8.54 8.79
C GLY A 111 -2.93 8.44 7.36
N SER A 112 -2.52 9.42 6.56
CA SER A 112 -2.87 9.51 5.15
C SER A 112 -1.65 9.87 4.31
N CYS A 113 -1.64 9.43 3.05
CA CYS A 113 -0.68 9.89 2.06
C CYS A 113 -1.38 10.16 0.72
N GLU A 114 -0.78 11.01 -0.10
CA GLU A 114 -1.24 11.22 -1.47
C GLU A 114 -0.55 10.26 -2.42
N LEU A 115 -1.33 9.72 -3.34
CA LEU A 115 -0.88 8.89 -4.45
C LEU A 115 -1.01 9.69 -5.75
N LEU A 116 0.02 9.66 -6.56
CA LEU A 116 0.16 10.41 -7.82
C LEU A 116 0.26 9.47 -9.02
N PRO A 117 0.04 9.97 -10.26
CA PRO A 117 0.18 9.15 -11.46
C PRO A 117 1.54 8.45 -11.55
N GLY A 118 1.49 7.14 -11.79
CA GLY A 118 2.67 6.27 -11.84
C GLY A 118 3.08 5.66 -10.50
N ASP A 119 2.46 6.07 -9.40
CA ASP A 119 2.65 5.41 -8.11
C ASP A 119 1.97 4.03 -8.09
N VAL A 120 2.58 3.11 -7.37
CA VAL A 120 2.06 1.76 -7.10
C VAL A 120 2.02 1.55 -5.60
N VAL A 121 0.87 1.19 -5.06
CA VAL A 121 0.74 0.85 -3.64
C VAL A 121 0.23 -0.56 -3.47
N LEU A 122 0.92 -1.36 -2.67
CA LEU A 122 0.46 -2.65 -2.18
C LEU A 122 -0.08 -2.47 -0.77
N LEU A 123 -1.34 -2.80 -0.56
CA LEU A 123 -2.04 -2.82 0.71
C LEU A 123 -2.00 -4.24 1.25
N ALA A 124 -1.27 -4.43 2.34
CA ALA A 124 -0.97 -5.76 2.85
C ALA A 124 -1.84 -6.15 4.04
N HIS A 125 -2.16 -5.18 4.91
CA HIS A 125 -2.88 -5.44 6.14
C HIS A 125 -3.59 -4.20 6.67
N GLY A 126 -4.52 -4.38 7.64
CA GLY A 126 -5.28 -3.28 8.24
C GLY A 126 -6.40 -2.75 7.35
N GLY A 127 -7.04 -1.69 7.82
CA GLY A 127 -8.07 -1.00 7.05
C GLY A 127 -7.48 0.08 6.16
N HIS A 128 -8.16 0.34 5.06
CA HIS A 128 -7.79 1.44 4.16
C HIS A 128 -9.03 2.07 3.54
N GLY A 129 -8.87 3.30 3.07
CA GLY A 129 -9.87 4.04 2.32
C GLY A 129 -9.22 4.98 1.33
N PHE A 130 -9.98 5.38 0.31
CA PHE A 130 -9.53 6.27 -0.73
C PHE A 130 -10.46 7.47 -0.85
N HIS A 131 -9.87 8.64 -1.06
CA HIS A 131 -10.58 9.86 -1.38
C HIS A 131 -9.97 10.49 -2.63
N MET A 132 -10.80 10.66 -3.65
CA MET A 132 -10.38 11.27 -4.91
C MET A 132 -10.23 12.78 -4.72
N LEU A 133 -9.00 13.28 -4.76
CA LEU A 133 -8.70 14.72 -4.70
C LEU A 133 -8.90 15.40 -6.06
N GLU A 134 -8.79 14.61 -7.12
CA GLU A 134 -9.05 14.96 -8.51
C GLU A 134 -9.75 13.79 -9.21
N PRO A 135 -10.39 13.97 -10.38
CA PRO A 135 -10.85 12.83 -11.19
C PRO A 135 -9.70 11.86 -11.44
N SER A 136 -9.87 10.60 -11.04
CA SER A 136 -8.76 9.64 -10.97
C SER A 136 -9.11 8.32 -11.62
N GLU A 137 -8.11 7.71 -12.28
CA GLU A 137 -8.15 6.34 -12.78
C GLU A 137 -7.13 5.49 -12.03
N MET A 138 -7.57 4.32 -11.58
CA MET A 138 -6.72 3.33 -10.90
C MET A 138 -6.95 1.95 -11.48
N ILE A 139 -5.92 1.10 -11.45
CA ILE A 139 -6.04 -0.33 -11.71
C ILE A 139 -5.78 -1.05 -10.40
N GLU A 140 -6.68 -1.94 -10.01
CA GLU A 140 -6.55 -2.79 -8.85
C GLU A 140 -6.23 -4.23 -9.26
N VAL A 141 -5.29 -4.85 -8.58
CA VAL A 141 -4.98 -6.28 -8.63
C VAL A 141 -5.09 -6.84 -7.22
N LYS A 142 -5.91 -7.86 -7.03
CA LYS A 142 -6.07 -8.51 -5.73
C LYS A 142 -6.20 -10.02 -5.86
N GLN A 143 -6.05 -10.73 -4.74
CA GLN A 143 -6.29 -12.15 -4.73
C GLN A 143 -7.74 -12.48 -5.05
N GLY A 144 -7.93 -13.52 -5.84
CA GLY A 144 -9.17 -14.26 -6.02
C GLY A 144 -9.08 -15.64 -5.37
N PRO A 145 -10.17 -16.44 -5.52
CA PRO A 145 -11.44 -16.08 -6.12
C PRO A 145 -12.22 -15.06 -5.27
N TYR A 146 -13.09 -14.27 -5.93
CA TYR A 146 -13.92 -13.28 -5.23
C TYR A 146 -14.91 -13.96 -4.28
N ALA A 147 -14.86 -13.56 -3.01
CA ALA A 147 -15.67 -14.15 -1.93
C ALA A 147 -16.98 -13.38 -1.62
N GLY A 148 -17.37 -12.43 -2.47
CA GLY A 148 -18.59 -11.64 -2.26
C GLY A 148 -18.50 -10.74 -1.03
N ASP A 149 -19.57 -10.69 -0.25
CA ASP A 149 -19.67 -9.85 0.96
C ASP A 149 -18.77 -10.33 2.11
N MET A 150 -18.21 -11.54 2.03
CA MET A 150 -17.25 -12.05 3.01
C MET A 150 -15.82 -11.51 2.78
N ASP A 151 -15.54 -10.93 1.61
CA ASP A 151 -14.22 -10.47 1.23
C ASP A 151 -13.77 -9.25 2.06
N LYS A 152 -14.72 -8.40 2.48
CA LYS A 152 -14.42 -7.18 3.24
C LYS A 152 -15.60 -6.73 4.11
N THR A 153 -15.25 -6.06 5.20
CA THR A 153 -16.21 -5.37 6.07
C THR A 153 -16.06 -3.86 5.90
N ARG A 154 -17.09 -3.18 5.39
CA ARG A 154 -17.13 -1.72 5.37
C ARG A 154 -17.37 -1.17 6.78
N PHE A 155 -16.76 -0.04 7.09
CA PHE A 155 -16.94 0.67 8.36
C PHE A 155 -16.94 2.18 8.16
N VAL A 156 -17.60 2.89 9.08
CA VAL A 156 -17.52 4.34 9.17
C VAL A 156 -16.39 4.66 10.14
N PRO A 157 -15.36 5.41 9.72
CA PRO A 157 -14.28 5.81 10.63
C PRO A 157 -14.81 6.70 11.76
N GLN A 158 -14.33 6.47 12.97
CA GLN A 158 -14.65 7.32 14.12
C GLN A 158 -13.81 8.59 14.15
N ASP A 159 -12.64 8.54 13.53
CA ASP A 159 -11.66 9.62 13.44
C ASP A 159 -11.06 9.70 12.04
N GLY A 160 -10.25 10.73 11.82
CA GLY A 160 -9.57 10.98 10.55
C GLY A 160 -10.44 11.69 9.50
N PRO A 161 -9.89 11.87 8.30
CA PRO A 161 -10.51 12.74 7.26
C PRO A 161 -11.86 12.24 6.76
N LEU A 162 -12.08 10.92 6.69
CA LEU A 162 -13.34 10.33 6.21
C LEU A 162 -14.45 10.29 7.27
N ALA A 163 -14.13 10.47 8.56
CA ALA A 163 -15.13 10.55 9.63
C ALA A 163 -16.05 11.78 9.49
N ARG A 164 -15.58 12.84 8.82
CA ARG A 164 -16.30 14.10 8.67
C ARG A 164 -17.24 14.17 7.45
N SER A 165 -17.08 13.26 6.49
CA SER A 165 -17.86 13.27 5.26
C SER A 165 -19.29 12.76 5.41
N ASN A 166 -19.60 12.06 6.52
CA ASN A 166 -20.90 11.46 6.77
C ASN A 166 -21.80 12.27 7.73
N ALA A 167 -21.41 13.51 8.07
CA ALA A 167 -22.20 14.35 8.98
C ALA A 167 -23.22 15.27 8.26
N HIS A 168 -23.37 15.11 6.94
CA HIS A 168 -24.27 15.95 6.10
C HIS A 168 -25.08 15.10 5.09
N GLU A 169 -25.75 14.04 5.56
CA GLU A 169 -26.91 13.46 4.86
C GLU A 169 -28.10 13.34 5.82
#